data_3eed699f91721eda52b910d1635d0d43
#
_entry.id   3eed699f91721eda52b910d1635d0d43
#
_cell.length_a   1.000
_cell.length_b   1.000
_cell.length_c   1.000
_cell.angle_alpha   90.00
_cell.angle_beta   90.00
_cell.angle_gamma   90.00
#
_symmetry.space_group_name_H-M   'P 1'
#
loop_
_entity.id
_entity.type
_entity.pdbx_description
1 polymer ?
#
loop_
_entity_poly.entity_id
_entity_poly.type
_entity_poly.pdbx_seq_one_letter_code
_entity_poly.pdbx_strand_id
1 'polypeptide(L)'
;PDYRKAVYEWVKQDADVKLAHSVIATPGGSGAVSMSIETFLDAGDTLIIPDIAWGNYALMASVNNIDVERYHMFEEDHFNLCSVKETIQKVMLKQDHICMIINDPCHNPTGYSLTKEEWKELIAFLNEVSKTHSVVLLNDIAYIDYSYQLSTSRDYMETFNDISDNVMIVVEFSCSKALTSYGLRCGGAVILAQKEEAVREAEIFMEKKARATWSNIPNAAMSNFVWIVTEG
;
A
#
# COMPACT_ATOMS: atom_id res chain seq x y z
N PRO A 1 12.91 15.17 -7.60
CA PRO A 1 11.60 15.51 -8.22
C PRO A 1 11.22 14.53 -9.31
N ASP A 2 12.09 14.27 -10.29
CA ASP A 2 11.76 13.46 -11.48
C ASP A 2 11.39 12.01 -11.13
N TYR A 3 12.12 11.39 -10.20
CA TYR A 3 11.82 10.06 -9.72
C TYR A 3 10.44 9.94 -9.08
N ARG A 4 10.08 10.87 -8.19
CA ARG A 4 8.76 10.86 -7.53
C ARG A 4 7.63 10.99 -8.52
N LYS A 5 7.77 11.91 -9.48
CA LYS A 5 6.80 12.08 -10.57
C LYS A 5 6.71 10.80 -11.42
N ALA A 6 7.84 10.24 -11.82
CA ALA A 6 7.89 9.01 -12.63
C ALA A 6 7.22 7.83 -11.90
N VAL A 7 7.46 7.66 -10.58
CA VAL A 7 6.80 6.62 -9.78
C VAL A 7 5.29 6.82 -9.75
N TYR A 8 4.80 8.03 -9.49
CA TYR A 8 3.37 8.31 -9.44
C TYR A 8 2.70 8.02 -10.76
N GLU A 9 3.25 8.52 -11.88
CA GLU A 9 2.71 8.29 -13.21
C GLU A 9 2.74 6.81 -13.60
N TRP A 10 3.80 6.10 -13.23
CA TRP A 10 3.89 4.66 -13.51
C TRP A 10 2.89 3.84 -12.67
N VAL A 11 2.69 4.21 -11.41
CA VAL A 11 1.75 3.51 -10.51
C VAL A 11 0.32 3.65 -11.01
N LYS A 12 -0.12 4.87 -11.32
CA LYS A 12 -1.51 5.09 -11.72
C LYS A 12 -1.77 4.81 -13.22
N GLN A 13 -0.74 4.97 -14.08
CA GLN A 13 -0.90 4.94 -15.53
C GLN A 13 -2.11 5.77 -16.00
N ASP A 14 -3.07 5.13 -16.69
CA ASP A 14 -4.28 5.78 -17.22
C ASP A 14 -5.42 5.89 -16.20
N ALA A 15 -5.27 5.32 -14.98
CA ALA A 15 -6.29 5.43 -13.94
C ALA A 15 -6.49 6.88 -13.50
N ASP A 16 -7.74 7.33 -13.45
CA ASP A 16 -8.14 8.70 -13.06
C ASP A 16 -8.15 8.83 -11.53
N VAL A 17 -6.98 8.95 -10.92
CA VAL A 17 -6.81 9.17 -9.47
C VAL A 17 -6.75 10.66 -9.20
N LYS A 18 -7.74 11.19 -8.45
CA LYS A 18 -7.93 12.63 -8.17
C LYS A 18 -7.44 13.07 -6.79
N LEU A 19 -6.97 12.12 -5.99
CA LEU A 19 -6.54 12.37 -4.61
C LEU A 19 -5.27 13.22 -4.54
N ALA A 20 -5.12 13.96 -3.45
CA ALA A 20 -3.85 14.55 -3.07
C ALA A 20 -2.82 13.42 -2.89
N HIS A 21 -1.57 13.66 -3.32
CA HIS A 21 -0.55 12.60 -3.29
C HIS A 21 0.85 13.13 -2.98
N SER A 22 1.67 12.25 -2.44
CA SER A 22 3.13 12.40 -2.36
C SER A 22 3.81 11.04 -2.53
N VAL A 23 5.09 11.05 -2.87
CA VAL A 23 5.89 9.84 -3.09
C VAL A 23 7.15 9.88 -2.26
N ILE A 24 7.40 8.83 -1.50
CA ILE A 24 8.64 8.62 -0.74
C ILE A 24 9.47 7.53 -1.42
N ALA A 25 10.71 7.83 -1.74
CA ALA A 25 11.65 6.84 -2.28
C ALA A 25 12.08 5.83 -1.21
N THR A 26 11.99 4.54 -1.52
CA THR A 26 12.28 3.46 -0.57
C THR A 26 13.20 2.39 -1.15
N PRO A 27 13.95 1.65 -0.30
CA PRO A 27 14.82 0.57 -0.76
C PRO A 27 14.00 -0.67 -1.19
N GLY A 28 13.32 -0.55 -2.34
CA GLY A 28 12.39 -1.55 -2.87
C GLY A 28 11.04 -1.54 -2.14
N GLY A 29 10.12 -2.42 -2.55
CA GLY A 29 8.81 -2.58 -1.92
C GLY A 29 8.90 -2.97 -0.44
N SER A 30 9.87 -3.81 -0.07
CA SER A 30 10.06 -4.17 1.35
C SER A 30 10.34 -2.95 2.24
N GLY A 31 11.12 -1.98 1.73
CA GLY A 31 11.37 -0.73 2.45
C GLY A 31 10.11 0.14 2.53
N ALA A 32 9.27 0.13 1.49
CA ALA A 32 8.00 0.84 1.48
C ALA A 32 7.05 0.28 2.55
N VAL A 33 6.79 -1.03 2.51
CA VAL A 33 5.91 -1.71 3.47
C VAL A 33 6.40 -1.55 4.91
N SER A 34 7.70 -1.82 5.18
CA SER A 34 8.25 -1.70 6.54
C SER A 34 8.12 -0.29 7.08
N MET A 35 8.48 0.72 6.27
CA MET A 35 8.36 2.11 6.67
C MET A 35 6.91 2.51 6.95
N SER A 36 5.96 2.05 6.12
CA SER A 36 4.54 2.36 6.30
C SER A 36 4.00 1.72 7.59
N ILE A 37 4.26 0.43 7.83
CA ILE A 37 3.88 -0.24 9.09
C ILE A 37 4.39 0.56 10.29
N GLU A 38 5.67 0.89 10.31
CA GLU A 38 6.30 1.63 11.39
C GLU A 38 5.88 3.10 11.48
N THR A 39 5.28 3.69 10.45
CA THR A 39 4.79 5.08 10.47
C THR A 39 3.39 5.17 11.07
N PHE A 40 2.56 4.19 10.79
CA PHE A 40 1.14 4.22 11.12
C PHE A 40 0.75 3.34 12.30
N LEU A 41 1.70 2.58 12.87
CA LEU A 41 1.49 1.74 14.04
C LEU A 41 2.59 1.94 15.06
N ASP A 42 2.22 1.99 16.32
CA ASP A 42 3.10 1.99 17.47
C ASP A 42 3.30 0.57 18.03
N ALA A 43 4.30 0.39 18.89
CA ALA A 43 4.51 -0.88 19.59
C ALA A 43 3.28 -1.22 20.46
N GLY A 44 2.74 -2.41 20.27
CA GLY A 44 1.52 -2.87 20.94
C GLY A 44 0.25 -2.70 20.11
N ASP A 45 0.30 -1.96 19.02
CA ASP A 45 -0.79 -1.90 18.03
C ASP A 45 -0.90 -3.20 17.24
N THR A 46 -1.97 -3.34 16.50
CA THR A 46 -2.28 -4.51 15.68
C THR A 46 -2.34 -4.15 14.21
N LEU A 47 -1.51 -4.84 13.40
CA LEU A 47 -1.58 -4.85 11.95
C LEU A 47 -2.56 -5.92 11.47
N ILE A 48 -3.40 -5.61 10.50
CA ILE A 48 -4.34 -6.56 9.88
C ILE A 48 -3.77 -7.03 8.54
N ILE A 49 -3.64 -8.35 8.37
CA ILE A 49 -3.17 -8.98 7.13
C ILE A 49 -4.03 -10.20 6.77
N PRO A 50 -4.01 -10.69 5.52
CA PRO A 50 -4.68 -11.96 5.21
C PRO A 50 -3.98 -13.15 5.89
N ASP A 51 -4.70 -14.24 6.09
CA ASP A 51 -4.15 -15.51 6.60
C ASP A 51 -3.16 -16.13 5.60
N ILE A 52 -3.44 -16.02 4.30
CA ILE A 52 -2.51 -16.35 3.23
C ILE A 52 -1.80 -15.06 2.83
N ALA A 53 -0.53 -14.90 3.20
CA ALA A 53 0.21 -13.65 3.00
C ALA A 53 1.71 -13.90 2.77
N TRP A 54 2.37 -12.92 2.18
CA TRP A 54 3.82 -12.87 2.19
C TRP A 54 4.33 -12.79 3.63
N GLY A 55 5.11 -13.80 4.05
CA GLY A 55 5.51 -13.98 5.45
C GLY A 55 6.24 -12.78 6.07
N ASN A 56 6.85 -11.92 5.25
CA ASN A 56 7.56 -10.76 5.76
C ASN A 56 6.66 -9.67 6.35
N TYR A 57 5.36 -9.62 6.04
CA TYR A 57 4.47 -8.67 6.73
C TYR A 57 4.44 -8.92 8.23
N ALA A 58 4.25 -10.17 8.62
CA ALA A 58 4.27 -10.54 10.03
C ALA A 58 5.66 -10.38 10.67
N LEU A 59 6.73 -10.64 9.91
CA LEU A 59 8.10 -10.40 10.39
C LEU A 59 8.34 -8.92 10.66
N MET A 60 7.96 -8.02 9.73
CA MET A 60 8.09 -6.57 9.88
C MET A 60 7.30 -6.05 11.08
N ALA A 61 6.10 -6.56 11.32
CA ALA A 61 5.32 -6.26 12.52
C ALA A 61 6.05 -6.72 13.78
N SER A 62 6.51 -7.97 13.81
CA SER A 62 7.12 -8.57 15.01
C SER A 62 8.40 -7.87 15.48
N VAL A 63 9.26 -7.43 14.55
CA VAL A 63 10.51 -6.71 14.92
C VAL A 63 10.24 -5.32 15.48
N ASN A 64 9.05 -4.78 15.29
CA ASN A 64 8.59 -3.51 15.82
C ASN A 64 7.64 -3.66 17.02
N ASN A 65 7.49 -4.88 17.57
CA ASN A 65 6.55 -5.20 18.64
C ASN A 65 5.09 -4.84 18.29
N ILE A 66 4.70 -5.01 17.05
CA ILE A 66 3.35 -4.83 16.53
C ILE A 66 2.69 -6.19 16.44
N ASP A 67 1.49 -6.32 16.99
CA ASP A 67 0.70 -7.54 16.92
C ASP A 67 0.09 -7.73 15.52
N VAL A 68 -0.30 -8.95 15.20
CA VAL A 68 -0.92 -9.28 13.92
C VAL A 68 -2.25 -9.99 14.14
N GLU A 69 -3.31 -9.44 13.56
CA GLU A 69 -4.59 -10.14 13.38
C GLU A 69 -4.77 -10.54 11.91
N ARG A 70 -5.38 -11.70 11.69
CA ARG A 70 -5.52 -12.27 10.35
C ARG A 70 -6.99 -12.45 9.99
N TYR A 71 -7.36 -11.97 8.80
CA TYR A 71 -8.65 -12.33 8.19
C TYR A 71 -8.48 -13.51 7.24
N HIS A 72 -9.52 -14.31 7.09
CA HIS A 72 -9.56 -15.35 6.06
C HIS A 72 -9.76 -14.70 4.71
N MET A 73 -8.76 -14.86 3.83
CA MET A 73 -8.73 -14.16 2.55
C MET A 73 -9.87 -14.56 1.62
N PHE A 74 -10.26 -15.84 1.66
CA PHE A 74 -11.26 -16.39 0.76
C PHE A 74 -12.48 -16.93 1.48
N GLU A 75 -13.65 -16.71 0.85
CA GLU A 75 -14.87 -17.46 1.06
C GLU A 75 -15.21 -18.13 -0.28
N GLU A 76 -15.09 -19.47 -0.34
CA GLU A 76 -15.06 -20.21 -1.60
C GLU A 76 -13.94 -19.67 -2.52
N ASP A 77 -14.30 -19.13 -3.71
CA ASP A 77 -13.37 -18.61 -4.70
C ASP A 77 -13.33 -17.05 -4.74
N HIS A 78 -13.94 -16.38 -3.77
CA HIS A 78 -14.09 -14.93 -3.73
C HIS A 78 -13.37 -14.31 -2.53
N PHE A 79 -13.06 -13.01 -2.64
CA PHE A 79 -12.52 -12.25 -1.52
C PHE A 79 -13.51 -12.19 -0.36
N ASN A 80 -13.06 -12.60 0.83
CA ASN A 80 -13.90 -12.72 2.01
C ASN A 80 -14.01 -11.39 2.78
N LEU A 81 -14.82 -10.48 2.26
CA LEU A 81 -15.06 -9.19 2.91
C LEU A 81 -15.73 -9.35 4.29
N CYS A 82 -16.47 -10.44 4.53
CA CYS A 82 -17.08 -10.69 5.82
C CYS A 82 -16.02 -10.89 6.90
N SER A 83 -15.03 -11.73 6.62
CA SER A 83 -13.90 -11.94 7.55
C SER A 83 -13.06 -10.67 7.75
N VAL A 84 -12.87 -9.84 6.73
CA VAL A 84 -12.24 -8.52 6.88
C VAL A 84 -13.02 -7.65 7.87
N LYS A 85 -14.34 -7.58 7.73
CA LYS A 85 -15.22 -6.80 8.61
C LYS A 85 -15.12 -7.26 10.06
N GLU A 86 -15.22 -8.57 10.31
CA GLU A 86 -15.11 -9.15 11.64
C GLU A 86 -13.74 -8.85 12.28
N THR A 87 -12.66 -9.00 11.51
CA THR A 87 -11.30 -8.73 11.99
C THR A 87 -11.09 -7.27 12.33
N ILE A 88 -11.54 -6.35 11.47
CA ILE A 88 -11.45 -4.91 11.74
C ILE A 88 -12.27 -4.55 12.99
N GLN A 89 -13.51 -5.04 13.13
CA GLN A 89 -14.34 -4.78 14.30
C GLN A 89 -13.68 -5.27 15.60
N LYS A 90 -12.98 -6.40 15.56
CA LYS A 90 -12.21 -6.91 16.71
C LYS A 90 -11.05 -5.97 17.08
N VAL A 91 -10.33 -5.44 16.08
CA VAL A 91 -9.20 -4.53 16.31
C VAL A 91 -9.68 -3.16 16.79
N MET A 92 -10.81 -2.65 16.30
CA MET A 92 -11.44 -1.41 16.75
C MET A 92 -11.74 -1.37 18.26
N LEU A 93 -11.88 -2.52 18.91
CA LEU A 93 -12.06 -2.60 20.36
C LEU A 93 -10.78 -2.37 21.15
N LYS A 94 -9.62 -2.35 20.49
CA LYS A 94 -8.29 -2.31 21.12
C LYS A 94 -7.52 -1.03 20.81
N GLN A 95 -7.78 -0.40 19.68
CA GLN A 95 -7.03 0.78 19.21
C GLN A 95 -7.90 1.73 18.38
N ASP A 96 -7.55 3.00 18.35
CA ASP A 96 -8.34 4.08 17.72
C ASP A 96 -8.05 4.25 16.22
N HIS A 97 -7.17 3.46 15.67
CA HIS A 97 -6.77 3.50 14.25
C HIS A 97 -6.64 2.09 13.68
N ILE A 98 -6.91 1.96 12.40
CA ILE A 98 -6.84 0.69 11.69
C ILE A 98 -5.74 0.80 10.62
N CYS A 99 -4.85 -0.18 10.62
CA CYS A 99 -3.88 -0.35 9.54
C CYS A 99 -4.00 -1.78 8.99
N MET A 100 -4.22 -1.89 7.68
CA MET A 100 -4.32 -3.19 7.02
C MET A 100 -3.52 -3.24 5.73
N ILE A 101 -3.06 -4.43 5.36
CA ILE A 101 -2.34 -4.67 4.10
C ILE A 101 -3.22 -5.51 3.18
N ILE A 102 -3.26 -5.08 1.91
CA ILE A 102 -3.77 -5.87 0.78
C ILE A 102 -2.67 -5.92 -0.28
N ASN A 103 -2.24 -7.13 -0.64
CA ASN A 103 -1.36 -7.36 -1.78
C ASN A 103 -2.23 -7.65 -2.99
N ASP A 104 -2.47 -6.63 -3.81
CA ASP A 104 -3.35 -6.68 -4.97
C ASP A 104 -2.92 -5.59 -5.99
N PRO A 105 -3.01 -5.87 -7.29
CA PRO A 105 -3.41 -7.13 -7.93
C PRO A 105 -2.30 -8.21 -7.93
N CYS A 106 -2.69 -9.41 -8.35
CA CYS A 106 -1.79 -10.58 -8.44
C CYS A 106 -1.16 -10.97 -7.10
N HIS A 107 -2.03 -11.17 -6.11
CA HIS A 107 -1.67 -11.53 -4.74
C HIS A 107 -0.61 -12.65 -4.65
N ASN A 108 0.43 -12.44 -3.87
CA ASN A 108 1.44 -13.45 -3.59
C ASN A 108 1.08 -14.21 -2.27
N PRO A 109 0.78 -15.54 -2.31
CA PRO A 109 1.17 -16.49 -3.36
C PRO A 109 0.04 -16.96 -4.29
N THR A 110 -1.19 -16.46 -4.16
CA THR A 110 -2.36 -17.08 -4.80
C THR A 110 -2.57 -16.67 -6.25
N GLY A 111 -2.03 -15.51 -6.67
CA GLY A 111 -2.29 -14.93 -7.99
C GLY A 111 -3.66 -14.25 -8.12
N TYR A 112 -4.46 -14.25 -7.06
CA TYR A 112 -5.78 -13.60 -7.05
C TYR A 112 -5.64 -12.09 -7.27
N SER A 113 -6.63 -11.53 -7.95
CA SER A 113 -6.82 -10.08 -8.05
C SER A 113 -8.25 -9.75 -7.70
N LEU A 114 -8.44 -8.79 -6.80
CA LEU A 114 -9.77 -8.31 -6.45
C LEU A 114 -10.43 -7.70 -7.68
N THR A 115 -11.72 -7.94 -7.82
CA THR A 115 -12.55 -7.26 -8.81
C THR A 115 -12.75 -5.80 -8.42
N LYS A 116 -13.11 -4.95 -9.38
CA LYS A 116 -13.43 -3.53 -9.09
C LYS A 116 -14.63 -3.40 -8.14
N GLU A 117 -15.57 -4.34 -8.18
CA GLU A 117 -16.70 -4.43 -7.27
C GLU A 117 -16.28 -4.76 -5.85
N GLU A 118 -15.41 -5.76 -5.65
CA GLU A 118 -14.84 -6.08 -4.33
C GLU A 118 -14.07 -4.89 -3.74
N TRP A 119 -13.31 -4.17 -4.56
CA TRP A 119 -12.66 -2.91 -4.15
C TRP A 119 -13.66 -1.85 -3.72
N LYS A 120 -14.74 -1.62 -4.46
CA LYS A 120 -15.80 -0.66 -4.07
C LYS A 120 -16.44 -1.01 -2.74
N GLU A 121 -16.75 -2.30 -2.54
CA GLU A 121 -17.33 -2.77 -1.29
C GLU A 121 -16.38 -2.60 -0.11
N LEU A 122 -15.10 -2.90 -0.31
CA LEU A 122 -14.07 -2.68 0.69
C LEU A 122 -13.94 -1.19 1.04
N ILE A 123 -13.80 -0.31 0.06
CA ILE A 123 -13.70 1.15 0.29
C ILE A 123 -14.94 1.67 1.00
N ALA A 124 -16.14 1.25 0.60
CA ALA A 124 -17.36 1.64 1.28
C ALA A 124 -17.36 1.23 2.76
N PHE A 125 -16.88 0.02 3.07
CA PHE A 125 -16.75 -0.43 4.45
C PHE A 125 -15.68 0.35 5.24
N LEU A 126 -14.52 0.62 4.64
CA LEU A 126 -13.48 1.42 5.30
C LEU A 126 -13.97 2.84 5.60
N ASN A 127 -14.81 3.41 4.74
CA ASN A 127 -15.46 4.70 4.99
C ASN A 127 -16.41 4.64 6.19
N GLU A 128 -17.14 3.54 6.41
CA GLU A 128 -17.95 3.37 7.62
C GLU A 128 -17.08 3.30 8.89
N VAL A 129 -16.00 2.53 8.84
CA VAL A 129 -15.02 2.45 9.94
C VAL A 129 -14.44 3.82 10.26
N SER A 130 -14.15 4.59 9.23
CA SER A 130 -13.51 5.91 9.34
C SER A 130 -14.35 6.99 10.02
N LYS A 131 -15.62 6.72 10.28
CA LYS A 131 -16.49 7.62 11.07
C LYS A 131 -16.07 7.70 12.54
N THR A 132 -15.37 6.70 13.03
CA THR A 132 -14.96 6.58 14.44
C THR A 132 -13.47 6.30 14.62
N HIS A 133 -12.78 5.80 13.63
CA HIS A 133 -11.35 5.43 13.66
C HIS A 133 -10.63 5.99 12.45
N SER A 134 -9.37 6.37 12.55
CA SER A 134 -8.57 6.62 11.36
C SER A 134 -8.21 5.29 10.69
N VAL A 135 -8.14 5.29 9.36
CA VAL A 135 -7.89 4.08 8.57
C VAL A 135 -6.72 4.30 7.63
N VAL A 136 -5.76 3.39 7.65
CA VAL A 136 -4.68 3.33 6.67
C VAL A 136 -4.72 1.98 5.95
N LEU A 137 -4.88 2.03 4.64
CA LEU A 137 -4.81 0.87 3.76
C LEU A 137 -3.47 0.87 3.03
N LEU A 138 -2.66 -0.16 3.28
CA LEU A 138 -1.41 -0.40 2.56
C LEU A 138 -1.70 -1.34 1.37
N ASN A 139 -1.60 -0.82 0.16
CA ASN A 139 -1.81 -1.58 -1.06
C ASN A 139 -0.46 -1.96 -1.68
N ASP A 140 -0.01 -3.18 -1.45
CA ASP A 140 1.22 -3.71 -2.03
C ASP A 140 0.98 -4.18 -3.47
N ILE A 141 1.53 -3.45 -4.43
CA ILE A 141 1.37 -3.69 -5.87
C ILE A 141 2.59 -4.35 -6.52
N ALA A 142 3.42 -5.05 -5.75
CA ALA A 142 4.69 -5.61 -6.26
C ALA A 142 4.53 -6.46 -7.53
N TYR A 143 3.37 -7.05 -7.75
CA TYR A 143 3.08 -7.95 -8.87
C TYR A 143 2.08 -7.39 -9.89
N ILE A 144 1.73 -6.12 -9.85
CA ILE A 144 0.69 -5.50 -10.69
C ILE A 144 0.90 -5.73 -12.19
N ASP A 145 2.15 -5.81 -12.66
CA ASP A 145 2.48 -6.03 -14.07
C ASP A 145 2.45 -7.51 -14.50
N TYR A 146 2.09 -8.41 -13.58
CA TYR A 146 1.82 -9.81 -13.90
C TYR A 146 0.35 -10.10 -14.18
N SER A 147 -0.49 -9.06 -14.17
CA SER A 147 -1.91 -9.18 -14.50
C SER A 147 -2.11 -9.69 -15.92
N TYR A 148 -3.08 -10.57 -16.12
CA TYR A 148 -3.50 -11.03 -17.45
C TYR A 148 -4.07 -9.91 -18.32
N GLN A 149 -4.58 -8.84 -17.71
CA GLN A 149 -5.14 -7.67 -18.35
C GLN A 149 -4.35 -6.42 -17.95
N LEU A 150 -3.16 -6.26 -18.51
CA LEU A 150 -2.26 -5.15 -18.16
C LEU A 150 -2.90 -3.77 -18.37
N SER A 151 -3.67 -3.59 -19.44
CA SER A 151 -4.30 -2.31 -19.78
C SER A 151 -5.36 -1.85 -18.78
N THR A 152 -5.90 -2.75 -17.98
CA THR A 152 -6.94 -2.44 -16.96
C THR A 152 -6.49 -2.75 -15.53
N SER A 153 -5.24 -3.14 -15.37
CA SER A 153 -4.71 -3.58 -14.07
C SER A 153 -4.69 -2.47 -13.01
N ARG A 154 -4.83 -1.20 -13.41
CA ARG A 154 -4.88 -0.03 -12.53
C ARG A 154 -6.30 0.55 -12.36
N ASP A 155 -7.30 0.07 -13.09
CA ASP A 155 -8.65 0.64 -13.10
C ASP A 155 -9.33 0.60 -11.71
N TYR A 156 -8.95 -0.35 -10.86
CA TYR A 156 -9.45 -0.42 -9.48
C TYR A 156 -9.03 0.81 -8.65
N MET A 157 -7.91 1.44 -8.96
CA MET A 157 -7.43 2.63 -8.23
C MET A 157 -8.38 3.83 -8.37
N GLU A 158 -9.26 3.85 -9.38
CA GLU A 158 -10.31 4.86 -9.48
C GLU A 158 -11.29 4.80 -8.29
N THR A 159 -11.46 3.63 -7.68
CA THR A 159 -12.29 3.47 -6.47
C THR A 159 -11.72 4.21 -5.27
N PHE A 160 -10.42 4.50 -5.27
CA PHE A 160 -9.76 5.26 -4.22
C PHE A 160 -10.27 6.71 -4.14
N ASN A 161 -10.82 7.26 -5.24
CA ASN A 161 -11.41 8.60 -5.22
C ASN A 161 -12.59 8.72 -4.25
N ASP A 162 -13.22 7.59 -3.88
CA ASP A 162 -14.38 7.53 -3.01
C ASP A 162 -14.03 7.39 -1.52
N ILE A 163 -12.74 7.42 -1.13
CA ILE A 163 -12.35 7.37 0.29
C ILE A 163 -12.81 8.61 1.04
N SER A 164 -13.08 8.46 2.33
CA SER A 164 -13.40 9.59 3.21
C SER A 164 -12.13 10.30 3.70
N ASP A 165 -12.30 11.46 4.33
CA ASP A 165 -11.21 12.29 4.86
C ASP A 165 -10.30 11.58 5.89
N ASN A 166 -10.84 10.58 6.58
CA ASN A 166 -10.13 9.82 7.62
C ASN A 166 -9.58 8.47 7.10
N VAL A 167 -9.61 8.25 5.79
CA VAL A 167 -8.96 7.11 5.13
C VAL A 167 -7.75 7.58 4.35
N MET A 168 -6.63 6.95 4.56
CA MET A 168 -5.40 7.13 3.78
C MET A 168 -5.05 5.82 3.08
N ILE A 169 -4.60 5.89 1.85
CA ILE A 169 -4.06 4.75 1.11
C ILE A 169 -2.59 4.99 0.85
N VAL A 170 -1.77 3.97 1.09
CA VAL A 170 -0.36 3.98 0.70
C VAL A 170 -0.14 2.86 -0.30
N VAL A 171 0.20 3.21 -1.53
CA VAL A 171 0.51 2.24 -2.58
C VAL A 171 2.00 1.93 -2.55
N GLU A 172 2.33 0.67 -2.32
CA GLU A 172 3.69 0.18 -2.11
C GLU A 172 4.28 -0.33 -3.44
N PHE A 173 5.08 0.52 -4.06
CA PHE A 173 5.70 0.28 -5.36
C PHE A 173 7.06 -0.41 -5.27
N SER A 174 7.36 -1.29 -6.23
CA SER A 174 8.63 -1.98 -6.33
C SER A 174 9.05 -2.25 -7.77
N CYS A 175 10.30 -1.91 -8.12
CA CYS A 175 10.93 -2.33 -9.38
C CYS A 175 11.43 -3.79 -9.34
N SER A 176 11.40 -4.45 -8.20
CA SER A 176 12.05 -5.74 -7.98
C SER A 176 11.50 -6.87 -8.85
N LYS A 177 10.21 -6.82 -9.14
CA LYS A 177 9.50 -7.88 -9.90
C LYS A 177 9.25 -7.44 -11.34
N ALA A 178 8.43 -6.43 -11.55
CA ALA A 178 8.06 -5.94 -12.87
C ALA A 178 9.25 -5.60 -13.78
N LEU A 179 10.27 -4.97 -13.22
CA LEU A 179 11.49 -4.60 -13.95
C LEU A 179 12.68 -5.55 -13.71
N THR A 180 12.46 -6.71 -13.09
CA THR A 180 13.50 -7.71 -12.79
C THR A 180 14.75 -7.16 -12.10
N SER A 181 14.62 -6.02 -11.42
CA SER A 181 15.74 -5.26 -10.85
C SER A 181 15.82 -5.38 -9.33
N TYR A 182 15.61 -6.58 -8.81
CA TYR A 182 15.55 -6.88 -7.36
C TYR A 182 16.75 -6.32 -6.58
N GLY A 183 17.96 -6.50 -7.08
CA GLY A 183 19.18 -6.07 -6.42
C GLY A 183 19.40 -4.56 -6.35
N LEU A 184 18.75 -3.77 -7.21
CA LEU A 184 18.91 -2.30 -7.25
C LEU A 184 18.20 -1.58 -6.10
N ARG A 185 17.33 -2.25 -5.38
CA ARG A 185 16.57 -1.70 -4.25
C ARG A 185 15.85 -0.39 -4.61
N CYS A 186 15.13 -0.38 -5.72
CA CYS A 186 14.34 0.76 -6.19
C CYS A 186 12.86 0.52 -5.91
N GLY A 187 12.22 1.44 -5.20
CA GLY A 187 10.81 1.39 -4.85
C GLY A 187 10.32 2.70 -4.27
N GLY A 188 9.06 2.75 -3.91
CA GLY A 188 8.44 3.93 -3.35
C GLY A 188 7.13 3.64 -2.63
N ALA A 189 6.79 4.50 -1.68
CA ALA A 189 5.47 4.57 -1.06
C ALA A 189 4.74 5.78 -1.65
N VAL A 190 3.59 5.55 -2.28
CA VAL A 190 2.72 6.59 -2.83
C VAL A 190 1.58 6.82 -1.84
N ILE A 191 1.60 7.95 -1.17
CA ILE A 191 0.61 8.36 -0.18
C ILE A 191 -0.55 9.02 -0.91
N LEU A 192 -1.78 8.59 -0.64
CA LEU A 192 -3.01 9.10 -1.23
C LEU A 192 -4.02 9.45 -0.13
N ALA A 193 -4.59 10.64 -0.16
CA ALA A 193 -5.69 11.05 0.73
C ALA A 193 -6.54 12.15 0.09
N GLN A 194 -7.74 12.42 0.64
CA GLN A 194 -8.60 13.50 0.19
C GLN A 194 -7.97 14.88 0.47
N LYS A 195 -7.30 15.03 1.62
CA LYS A 195 -6.73 16.30 2.07
C LYS A 195 -5.24 16.38 1.82
N GLU A 196 -4.79 17.46 1.19
CA GLU A 196 -3.36 17.76 1.01
C GLU A 196 -2.60 17.83 2.34
N GLU A 197 -3.23 18.35 3.40
CA GLU A 197 -2.64 18.46 4.73
C GLU A 197 -2.28 17.08 5.30
N ALA A 198 -3.19 16.10 5.20
CA ALA A 198 -2.94 14.73 5.64
C ALA A 198 -1.78 14.06 4.87
N VAL A 199 -1.74 14.26 3.55
CA VAL A 199 -0.62 13.80 2.71
C VAL A 199 0.68 14.45 3.15
N ARG A 200 0.66 15.77 3.40
CA ARG A 200 1.84 16.53 3.78
C ARG A 200 2.40 16.11 5.14
N GLU A 201 1.54 15.86 6.11
CA GLU A 201 1.94 15.36 7.43
C GLU A 201 2.60 13.97 7.32
N ALA A 202 1.97 13.04 6.62
CA ALA A 202 2.51 11.71 6.37
C ALA A 202 3.84 11.78 5.60
N GLU A 203 3.94 12.62 4.57
CA GLU A 203 5.18 12.87 3.82
C GLU A 203 6.32 13.31 4.74
N ILE A 204 6.09 14.32 5.58
CA ILE A 204 7.12 14.83 6.50
C ILE A 204 7.62 13.74 7.45
N PHE A 205 6.69 12.93 7.97
CA PHE A 205 7.02 11.85 8.89
C PHE A 205 7.85 10.76 8.20
N MET A 206 7.39 10.30 7.05
CA MET A 206 8.05 9.26 6.27
C MET A 206 9.40 9.73 5.71
N GLU A 207 9.52 10.98 5.28
CA GLU A 207 10.82 11.55 4.86
C GLU A 207 11.84 11.59 6.01
N LYS A 208 11.44 12.00 7.20
CA LYS A 208 12.32 11.99 8.38
C LYS A 208 12.75 10.57 8.72
N LYS A 209 11.83 9.62 8.66
CA LYS A 209 12.10 8.20 8.91
C LYS A 209 13.05 7.62 7.85
N ALA A 210 12.78 7.86 6.58
CA ALA A 210 13.66 7.47 5.48
C ALA A 210 15.07 8.06 5.66
N ARG A 211 15.16 9.34 6.01
CA ARG A 211 16.43 10.01 6.26
C ARG A 211 17.20 9.40 7.44
N ALA A 212 16.50 9.00 8.48
CA ALA A 212 17.12 8.39 9.67
C ALA A 212 17.56 6.94 9.44
N THR A 213 16.88 6.19 8.57
CA THR A 213 17.09 4.75 8.40
C THR A 213 18.06 4.43 7.27
N TRP A 214 17.87 4.99 6.07
CA TRP A 214 18.72 4.72 4.89
C TRP A 214 19.25 5.97 4.20
N SER A 215 18.90 7.14 4.67
CA SER A 215 19.30 8.45 4.13
C SER A 215 18.72 8.74 2.74
N ASN A 216 19.01 7.91 1.74
CA ASN A 216 18.46 7.94 0.39
C ASN A 216 18.66 6.57 -0.28
N ILE A 217 17.90 6.27 -1.30
CA ILE A 217 18.12 5.08 -2.13
C ILE A 217 19.17 5.38 -3.21
N PRO A 218 19.77 4.35 -3.85
CA PRO A 218 20.80 4.55 -4.86
C PRO A 218 20.34 5.46 -6.00
N ASN A 219 21.05 6.56 -6.22
CA ASN A 219 20.69 7.52 -7.27
C ASN A 219 20.70 6.88 -8.67
N ALA A 220 21.63 5.95 -8.92
CA ALA A 220 21.68 5.21 -10.18
C ALA A 220 20.40 4.40 -10.44
N ALA A 221 19.82 3.81 -9.40
CA ALA A 221 18.55 3.08 -9.51
C ALA A 221 17.38 4.01 -9.85
N MET A 222 17.32 5.18 -9.18
CA MET A 222 16.30 6.20 -9.47
C MET A 222 16.41 6.74 -10.90
N SER A 223 17.63 7.10 -11.33
CA SER A 223 17.86 7.63 -12.68
C SER A 223 17.55 6.59 -13.75
N ASN A 224 17.90 5.32 -13.52
CA ASN A 224 17.59 4.24 -14.44
C ASN A 224 16.07 4.01 -14.56
N PHE A 225 15.34 4.07 -13.45
CA PHE A 225 13.88 3.96 -13.47
C PHE A 225 13.26 5.10 -14.28
N VAL A 226 13.67 6.35 -14.02
CA VAL A 226 13.18 7.51 -14.78
C VAL A 226 13.41 7.32 -16.28
N TRP A 227 14.62 6.91 -16.67
CA TRP A 227 14.95 6.70 -18.07
C TRP A 227 14.06 5.62 -18.72
N ILE A 228 13.86 4.48 -18.03
CA ILE A 228 13.01 3.38 -18.54
C ILE A 228 11.58 3.86 -18.82
N VAL A 229 11.00 4.66 -17.92
CA VAL A 229 9.58 5.05 -18.03
C VAL A 229 9.35 6.30 -18.89
N THR A 230 10.40 7.05 -19.24
CA THR A 230 10.28 8.26 -20.06
C THR A 230 10.83 8.10 -21.49
N GLU A 231 11.80 7.24 -21.71
CA GLU A 231 12.54 7.13 -22.97
C GLU A 231 12.62 5.68 -23.51
N GLY A 232 12.32 4.67 -22.67
CA GLY A 232 12.33 3.26 -23.03
C GLY A 232 10.97 2.79 -23.47
#